data_eedfc7a59fdc67c3685f82e73c23d3b3
#
_entry.id   eedfc7a59fdc67c3685f82e73c23d3b3
#
_cell.length_a   1.000
_cell.length_b   1.000
_cell.length_c   1.000
_cell.angle_alpha   90.00
_cell.angle_beta   90.00
_cell.angle_gamma   90.00
#
_symmetry.space_group_name_H-M   'P 1'
#
loop_
_entity.id
_entity.type
_entity.pdbx_description
1 polymer ?
#
loop_
_entity_poly.entity_id
_entity_poly.type
_entity_poly.pdbx_seq_one_letter_code
_entity_poly.pdbx_strand_id
1 'polypeptide(L)'
;MAYVSTSPALRLVPSGRSLAIGFGLLAAAFGLFFAARETAVFAVHDVQVESIPRGQTRLAGRALEDLHGTSLLRVDQEEIQRRLDKLPHVHLLGYDRAFPNSLRVKVSVERPVAVVRRGDENWLVSAEGRVLRPLDRRLRRPLPVVWIERTVDPHVGSILGAAEPARAIRTVAAIRAAAPGLSPRVWYVKMGEGGAATAVLDDRFEIRLGKTEDLPLKLAVSRHVLATLRREGDAAAYVDVSVPERPVVGESLESQVEPETSEPQNALTAQ
;
A
#
# COMPACT_ATOMS: atom_id res chain seq x y z
N MET A 1 39.43 58.14 -33.58
CA MET A 1 39.12 57.22 -34.74
C MET A 1 38.93 55.84 -34.20
N ALA A 2 37.65 55.41 -34.03
CA ALA A 2 37.29 54.11 -33.52
C ALA A 2 36.91 53.23 -34.73
N TYR A 3 37.64 52.17 -34.98
CA TYR A 3 37.32 51.15 -35.98
C TYR A 3 36.24 50.23 -35.43
N VAL A 4 35.04 50.30 -35.95
CA VAL A 4 33.96 49.33 -35.71
C VAL A 4 34.18 48.16 -36.67
N SER A 5 34.65 47.06 -36.14
CA SER A 5 34.75 45.78 -36.88
C SER A 5 33.37 45.14 -36.96
N THR A 6 32.69 45.24 -38.06
CA THR A 6 31.46 44.51 -38.38
C THR A 6 31.84 43.13 -38.89
N SER A 7 31.68 42.11 -38.06
CA SER A 7 31.77 40.71 -38.46
C SER A 7 30.61 40.36 -39.41
N PRO A 8 30.87 39.80 -40.63
CA PRO A 8 29.81 39.36 -41.49
C PRO A 8 29.16 38.07 -40.91
N ALA A 9 27.93 38.17 -40.49
CA ALA A 9 27.11 37.01 -40.15
C ALA A 9 26.96 36.14 -41.43
N LEU A 10 27.69 35.02 -41.50
CA LEU A 10 27.52 34.03 -42.50
C LEU A 10 26.08 33.47 -42.42
N ARG A 11 25.20 33.98 -43.30
CA ARG A 11 23.87 33.40 -43.53
C ARG A 11 24.11 32.08 -44.29
N LEU A 12 24.18 30.97 -43.56
CA LEU A 12 24.09 29.63 -44.11
C LEU A 12 22.70 29.44 -44.68
N VAL A 13 22.47 29.85 -45.90
CA VAL A 13 21.27 29.49 -46.64
C VAL A 13 21.51 28.08 -47.19
N PRO A 14 20.84 27.03 -46.69
CA PRO A 14 21.06 25.68 -47.19
C PRO A 14 20.67 25.62 -48.67
N SER A 15 21.56 25.09 -49.52
CA SER A 15 21.27 24.91 -50.93
C SER A 15 20.09 23.92 -51.07
N GLY A 16 19.25 24.08 -52.10
CA GLY A 16 18.10 23.20 -52.33
C GLY A 16 18.51 21.71 -52.39
N ARG A 17 19.79 21.43 -52.83
CA ARG A 17 20.33 20.07 -52.82
C ARG A 17 20.61 19.53 -51.41
N SER A 18 21.12 20.33 -50.48
CA SER A 18 21.35 19.89 -49.11
C SER A 18 20.03 19.70 -48.36
N LEU A 19 19.00 20.51 -48.62
CA LEU A 19 17.65 20.31 -48.13
C LEU A 19 17.01 19.01 -48.62
N ALA A 20 17.13 18.73 -49.93
CA ALA A 20 16.63 17.50 -50.56
C ALA A 20 17.32 16.23 -50.00
N ILE A 21 18.66 16.27 -49.79
CA ILE A 21 19.40 15.18 -49.17
C ILE A 21 19.00 15.01 -47.70
N GLY A 22 18.86 16.10 -46.92
CA GLY A 22 18.41 16.06 -45.54
C GLY A 22 17.01 15.46 -45.40
N PHE A 23 16.09 15.87 -46.26
CA PHE A 23 14.72 15.32 -46.30
C PHE A 23 14.67 13.85 -46.70
N GLY A 24 15.53 13.46 -47.69
CA GLY A 24 15.68 12.06 -48.11
C GLY A 24 16.21 11.16 -47.00
N LEU A 25 17.24 11.63 -46.26
CA LEU A 25 17.76 10.90 -45.11
C LEU A 25 16.73 10.78 -43.97
N LEU A 26 15.98 11.83 -43.71
CA LEU A 26 14.91 11.84 -42.72
C LEU A 26 13.79 10.88 -43.11
N ALA A 27 13.34 10.89 -44.35
CA ALA A 27 12.36 9.97 -44.90
C ALA A 27 12.83 8.50 -44.86
N ALA A 28 14.11 8.27 -45.20
CA ALA A 28 14.74 6.94 -45.10
C ALA A 28 14.82 6.45 -43.65
N ALA A 29 15.23 7.31 -42.70
CA ALA A 29 15.27 6.98 -41.29
C ALA A 29 13.87 6.69 -40.74
N PHE A 30 12.88 7.46 -41.15
CA PHE A 30 11.47 7.26 -40.78
C PHE A 30 10.93 5.94 -41.35
N GLY A 31 11.19 5.65 -42.64
CA GLY A 31 10.82 4.39 -43.26
C GLY A 31 11.51 3.18 -42.60
N LEU A 32 12.79 3.30 -42.26
CA LEU A 32 13.50 2.26 -41.53
C LEU A 32 12.97 2.04 -40.12
N PHE A 33 12.61 3.10 -39.43
CA PHE A 33 11.95 3.03 -38.11
C PHE A 33 10.61 2.30 -38.18
N PHE A 34 9.76 2.64 -39.14
CA PHE A 34 8.50 1.94 -39.32
C PHE A 34 8.66 0.49 -39.75
N ALA A 35 9.60 0.20 -40.64
CA ALA A 35 9.94 -1.17 -41.03
C ALA A 35 10.45 -1.98 -39.83
N ALA A 36 11.37 -1.41 -39.02
CA ALA A 36 11.87 -2.05 -37.82
C ALA A 36 10.78 -2.34 -36.79
N ARG A 37 9.79 -1.47 -36.69
CA ARG A 37 8.65 -1.62 -35.80
C ARG A 37 7.78 -2.85 -36.12
N GLU A 38 7.73 -3.24 -37.38
CA GLU A 38 6.93 -4.36 -37.88
C GLU A 38 7.74 -5.66 -38.04
N THR A 39 9.07 -5.61 -37.84
CA THR A 39 9.92 -6.80 -37.98
C THR A 39 9.96 -7.65 -36.72
N ALA A 40 10.08 -8.96 -36.88
CA ALA A 40 10.25 -9.94 -35.79
C ALA A 40 11.52 -9.73 -34.95
N VAL A 41 12.48 -8.93 -35.42
CA VAL A 41 13.75 -8.65 -34.73
C VAL A 41 13.53 -8.02 -33.36
N PHE A 42 12.52 -7.16 -33.23
CA PHE A 42 12.15 -6.50 -31.98
C PHE A 42 10.93 -7.13 -31.31
N ALA A 43 10.50 -8.30 -31.75
CA ALA A 43 9.43 -9.03 -31.09
C ALA A 43 9.86 -9.46 -29.68
N VAL A 44 8.99 -9.29 -28.71
CA VAL A 44 9.20 -9.75 -27.33
C VAL A 44 9.30 -11.28 -27.33
N HIS A 45 10.46 -11.80 -26.97
CA HIS A 45 10.72 -13.22 -26.78
C HIS A 45 10.84 -13.59 -25.31
N ASP A 46 11.26 -12.63 -24.47
CA ASP A 46 11.47 -12.84 -23.05
C ASP A 46 10.82 -11.72 -22.24
N VAL A 47 9.99 -12.09 -21.28
CA VAL A 47 9.35 -11.16 -20.34
C VAL A 47 9.87 -11.44 -18.93
N GLN A 48 10.78 -10.60 -18.47
CA GLN A 48 11.35 -10.68 -17.13
C GLN A 48 10.54 -9.85 -16.16
N VAL A 49 9.89 -10.50 -15.21
CA VAL A 49 9.11 -9.82 -14.17
C VAL A 49 9.90 -9.80 -12.87
N GLU A 50 10.19 -8.60 -12.38
CA GLU A 50 10.73 -8.36 -11.04
C GLU A 50 9.62 -7.92 -10.11
N SER A 51 9.44 -8.58 -8.97
CA SER A 51 8.42 -8.21 -7.99
C SER A 51 9.00 -7.72 -6.67
N ILE A 52 8.30 -6.77 -6.04
CA ILE A 52 8.54 -6.35 -4.67
C ILE A 52 7.28 -6.69 -3.85
N PRO A 53 7.37 -7.56 -2.84
CA PRO A 53 8.52 -8.37 -2.42
C PRO A 53 8.88 -9.47 -3.44
N ARG A 54 10.15 -9.89 -3.43
CA ARG A 54 10.66 -10.91 -4.35
C ARG A 54 9.89 -12.22 -4.29
N GLY A 55 9.81 -12.93 -5.43
CA GLY A 55 9.23 -14.28 -5.51
C GLY A 55 7.73 -14.34 -5.83
N GLN A 56 7.07 -13.22 -6.12
CA GLN A 56 5.66 -13.19 -6.50
C GLN A 56 5.45 -12.78 -7.97
N THR A 57 6.30 -13.29 -8.84
CA THR A 57 6.30 -12.92 -10.27
C THR A 57 5.35 -13.73 -11.12
N ARG A 58 4.95 -14.93 -10.65
CA ARG A 58 4.22 -15.91 -11.46
C ARG A 58 2.88 -15.39 -12.02
N LEU A 59 2.08 -14.69 -11.21
CA LEU A 59 0.78 -14.18 -11.66
C LEU A 59 0.96 -13.03 -12.65
N ALA A 60 1.87 -12.09 -12.36
CA ALA A 60 2.17 -10.99 -13.25
C ALA A 60 2.80 -11.51 -14.57
N GLY A 61 3.70 -12.50 -14.49
CA GLY A 61 4.26 -13.15 -15.67
C GLY A 61 3.19 -13.73 -16.59
N ARG A 62 2.24 -14.50 -16.04
CA ARG A 62 1.11 -15.03 -16.83
C ARG A 62 0.23 -13.96 -17.45
N ALA A 63 -0.02 -12.87 -16.75
CA ALA A 63 -0.81 -11.75 -17.28
C ALA A 63 -0.11 -11.02 -18.44
N LEU A 64 1.21 -11.15 -18.53
CA LEU A 64 2.05 -10.52 -19.55
C LEU A 64 2.49 -11.50 -20.66
N GLU A 65 2.12 -12.79 -20.57
CA GLU A 65 2.46 -13.79 -21.58
C GLU A 65 1.96 -13.40 -22.99
N ASP A 66 0.80 -12.76 -23.08
CA ASP A 66 0.23 -12.28 -24.35
C ASP A 66 1.06 -11.19 -25.03
N LEU A 67 2.11 -10.66 -24.39
CA LEU A 67 3.04 -9.71 -25.00
C LEU A 67 4.08 -10.39 -25.88
N HIS A 68 4.27 -11.71 -25.80
CA HIS A 68 5.15 -12.44 -26.67
C HIS A 68 4.76 -12.24 -28.14
N GLY A 69 5.74 -12.02 -28.99
CA GLY A 69 5.53 -11.73 -30.41
C GLY A 69 5.15 -10.28 -30.72
N THR A 70 4.76 -9.46 -29.72
CA THR A 70 4.52 -8.04 -29.93
C THR A 70 5.85 -7.30 -30.04
N SER A 71 5.96 -6.34 -30.97
CA SER A 71 7.17 -5.54 -31.10
C SER A 71 7.43 -4.70 -29.83
N LEU A 72 8.65 -4.75 -29.27
CA LEU A 72 9.09 -3.92 -28.15
C LEU A 72 8.86 -2.42 -28.37
N LEU A 73 8.91 -1.98 -29.62
CA LEU A 73 8.68 -0.57 -30.00
C LEU A 73 7.21 -0.16 -29.86
N ARG A 74 6.29 -1.12 -29.85
CA ARG A 74 4.84 -0.92 -29.68
C ARG A 74 4.36 -1.06 -28.24
N VAL A 75 5.11 -1.79 -27.41
CA VAL A 75 4.76 -1.98 -26.00
C VAL A 75 4.96 -0.65 -25.27
N ASP A 76 3.90 -0.11 -24.73
CA ASP A 76 3.89 1.07 -23.88
C ASP A 76 3.40 0.76 -22.45
N GLN A 77 3.42 1.76 -21.59
CA GLN A 77 3.00 1.64 -20.20
C GLN A 77 1.52 1.27 -20.09
N GLU A 78 0.66 1.84 -20.94
CA GLU A 78 -0.79 1.61 -20.91
C GLU A 78 -1.12 0.18 -21.28
N GLU A 79 -0.40 -0.38 -22.23
CA GLU A 79 -0.57 -1.77 -22.68
C GLU A 79 -0.22 -2.76 -21.56
N ILE A 80 0.89 -2.51 -20.84
CA ILE A 80 1.30 -3.31 -19.68
C ILE A 80 0.27 -3.15 -18.56
N GLN A 81 -0.12 -1.91 -18.26
CA GLN A 81 -1.08 -1.61 -17.19
C GLN A 81 -2.43 -2.30 -17.41
N ARG A 82 -3.00 -2.21 -18.62
CA ARG A 82 -4.26 -2.89 -18.97
C ARG A 82 -4.26 -4.38 -18.69
N ARG A 83 -3.11 -5.05 -18.87
CA ARG A 83 -2.97 -6.48 -18.55
C ARG A 83 -2.89 -6.73 -17.04
N LEU A 84 -2.17 -5.86 -16.33
CA LEU A 84 -2.01 -5.95 -14.88
C LEU A 84 -3.28 -5.54 -14.13
N ASP A 85 -4.17 -4.71 -14.70
CA ASP A 85 -5.44 -4.29 -14.08
C ASP A 85 -6.38 -5.47 -13.78
N LYS A 86 -6.20 -6.60 -14.45
CA LYS A 86 -6.87 -7.87 -14.13
C LYS A 86 -6.41 -8.46 -12.78
N LEU A 87 -5.33 -7.94 -12.22
CA LEU A 87 -4.72 -8.37 -10.96
C LEU A 87 -4.72 -7.21 -9.96
N PRO A 88 -5.79 -7.01 -9.18
CA PRO A 88 -5.97 -5.82 -8.33
C PRO A 88 -4.92 -5.66 -7.23
N HIS A 89 -4.13 -6.71 -6.98
CA HIS A 89 -3.03 -6.72 -6.01
C HIS A 89 -1.65 -6.52 -6.65
N VAL A 90 -1.59 -6.28 -7.96
CA VAL A 90 -0.33 -6.09 -8.71
C VAL A 90 -0.32 -4.71 -9.35
N HIS A 91 0.70 -3.93 -9.06
CA HIS A 91 0.87 -2.57 -9.58
C HIS A 91 2.17 -2.45 -10.35
N LEU A 92 2.10 -1.83 -11.52
CA LEU A 92 3.27 -1.50 -12.30
C LEU A 92 4.08 -0.41 -11.60
N LEU A 93 5.37 -0.68 -11.32
CA LEU A 93 6.33 0.30 -10.82
C LEU A 93 7.12 0.94 -11.96
N GLY A 94 7.34 0.19 -13.03
CA GLY A 94 8.07 0.63 -14.20
C GLY A 94 8.39 -0.52 -15.16
N TYR A 95 8.85 -0.17 -16.33
CA TYR A 95 9.30 -1.16 -17.31
C TYR A 95 10.52 -0.64 -18.07
N ASP A 96 11.31 -1.57 -18.61
CA ASP A 96 12.47 -1.30 -19.43
C ASP A 96 12.48 -2.23 -20.66
N ARG A 97 12.84 -1.67 -21.80
CA ARG A 97 13.00 -2.39 -23.07
C ARG A 97 14.46 -2.81 -23.22
N ALA A 98 14.75 -4.05 -22.86
CA ALA A 98 16.08 -4.62 -23.03
C ALA A 98 16.21 -5.16 -24.46
N PHE A 99 16.64 -4.29 -25.39
CA PHE A 99 16.85 -4.66 -26.78
C PHE A 99 17.82 -5.84 -26.94
N PRO A 100 17.62 -6.70 -27.95
CA PRO A 100 16.67 -6.53 -29.04
C PRO A 100 15.25 -7.05 -28.77
N ASN A 101 15.04 -7.97 -27.81
CA ASN A 101 13.82 -8.78 -27.71
C ASN A 101 13.34 -9.09 -26.29
N SER A 102 13.87 -8.42 -25.27
CA SER A 102 13.49 -8.66 -23.88
C SER A 102 12.75 -7.47 -23.27
N LEU A 103 11.69 -7.75 -22.52
CA LEU A 103 10.91 -6.76 -21.76
C LEU A 103 11.12 -7.02 -20.27
N ARG A 104 11.64 -6.04 -19.53
CA ARG A 104 11.74 -6.09 -18.06
C ARG A 104 10.61 -5.28 -17.46
N VAL A 105 9.81 -5.91 -16.59
CA VAL A 105 8.68 -5.26 -15.93
C VAL A 105 8.87 -5.36 -14.42
N LYS A 106 8.87 -4.21 -13.74
CA LYS A 106 8.94 -4.13 -12.28
C LYS A 106 7.54 -3.92 -11.73
N VAL A 107 7.11 -4.81 -10.82
CA VAL A 107 5.79 -4.77 -10.22
C VAL A 107 5.87 -4.76 -8.69
N SER A 108 4.92 -4.07 -8.06
CA SER A 108 4.63 -4.21 -6.63
C SER A 108 3.49 -5.19 -6.46
N VAL A 109 3.64 -6.14 -5.52
CA VAL A 109 2.59 -7.10 -5.20
C VAL A 109 2.11 -6.86 -3.78
N GLU A 110 0.91 -6.34 -3.66
CA GLU A 110 0.28 -6.09 -2.38
C GLU A 110 -0.15 -7.39 -1.70
N ARG A 111 0.07 -7.45 -0.38
CA ARG A 111 -0.32 -8.60 0.45
C ARG A 111 -1.43 -8.20 1.41
N PRO A 112 -2.38 -9.10 1.68
CA PRO A 112 -3.39 -8.82 2.68
C PRO A 112 -2.76 -8.69 4.06
N VAL A 113 -3.12 -7.62 4.77
CA VAL A 113 -2.70 -7.36 6.16
C VAL A 113 -3.87 -7.42 7.13
N ALA A 114 -5.08 -7.15 6.67
CA ALA A 114 -6.30 -7.14 7.48
C ALA A 114 -7.50 -7.68 6.69
N VAL A 115 -8.56 -7.99 7.43
CA VAL A 115 -9.89 -8.24 6.90
C VAL A 115 -10.74 -7.02 7.23
N VAL A 116 -11.31 -6.38 6.23
CA VAL A 116 -12.35 -5.38 6.42
C VAL A 116 -13.70 -6.07 6.45
N ARG A 117 -14.54 -5.71 7.43
CA ARG A 117 -15.87 -6.28 7.64
C ARG A 117 -16.95 -5.22 7.61
N ARG A 118 -18.00 -5.49 6.81
CA ARG A 118 -19.23 -4.71 6.73
C ARG A 118 -20.42 -5.66 6.91
N GLY A 119 -21.02 -5.69 8.09
CA GLY A 119 -22.04 -6.71 8.39
C GLY A 119 -21.47 -8.11 8.27
N ASP A 120 -22.02 -8.92 7.37
CA ASP A 120 -21.56 -10.31 7.11
C ASP A 120 -20.53 -10.42 5.98
N GLU A 121 -20.32 -9.35 5.25
CA GLU A 121 -19.38 -9.32 4.14
C GLU A 121 -17.96 -9.01 4.62
N ASN A 122 -17.00 -9.68 4.01
CA ASN A 122 -15.59 -9.55 4.38
C ASN A 122 -14.72 -9.39 3.12
N TRP A 123 -13.70 -8.53 3.23
CA TRP A 123 -12.71 -8.31 2.16
C TRP A 123 -11.31 -8.34 2.72
N LEU A 124 -10.40 -8.87 1.94
CA LEU A 124 -8.97 -8.75 2.22
C LEU A 124 -8.48 -7.38 1.75
N VAL A 125 -7.71 -6.71 2.60
CA VAL A 125 -7.12 -5.39 2.30
C VAL A 125 -5.61 -5.37 2.50
N SER A 126 -4.94 -4.58 1.67
CA SER A 126 -3.50 -4.33 1.76
C SER A 126 -3.17 -3.30 2.84
N ALA A 127 -1.87 -3.09 3.07
CA ALA A 127 -1.37 -2.07 4.02
C ALA A 127 -1.74 -0.64 3.61
N GLU A 128 -1.92 -0.40 2.32
CA GLU A 128 -2.35 0.87 1.73
C GLU A 128 -3.86 1.10 1.82
N GLY A 129 -4.61 0.09 2.32
CA GLY A 129 -6.06 0.13 2.40
C GLY A 129 -6.76 -0.26 1.10
N ARG A 130 -6.04 -0.86 0.14
CA ARG A 130 -6.64 -1.33 -1.10
C ARG A 130 -7.40 -2.63 -0.87
N VAL A 131 -8.63 -2.69 -1.40
CA VAL A 131 -9.46 -3.89 -1.39
C VAL A 131 -8.94 -4.87 -2.44
N LEU A 132 -8.39 -6.00 -1.99
CA LEU A 132 -7.76 -6.97 -2.87
C LEU A 132 -8.75 -7.97 -3.45
N ARG A 133 -9.61 -8.51 -2.61
CA ARG A 133 -10.67 -9.46 -3.02
C ARG A 133 -11.66 -9.71 -1.89
N PRO A 134 -12.86 -10.19 -2.18
CA PRO A 134 -13.78 -10.68 -1.17
C PRO A 134 -13.20 -11.91 -0.47
N LEU A 135 -13.65 -12.15 0.76
CA LEU A 135 -13.24 -13.28 1.58
C LEU A 135 -14.44 -14.19 1.85
N ASP A 136 -14.60 -15.23 1.04
CA ASP A 136 -15.72 -16.16 1.12
C ASP A 136 -15.49 -17.31 2.12
N ARG A 137 -14.22 -17.53 2.53
CA ARG A 137 -13.85 -18.64 3.40
C ARG A 137 -12.93 -18.18 4.51
N ARG A 138 -12.98 -18.89 5.66
CA ARG A 138 -12.03 -18.63 6.75
C ARG A 138 -10.60 -18.86 6.29
N LEU A 139 -9.73 -17.93 6.65
CA LEU A 139 -8.30 -18.05 6.39
C LEU A 139 -7.68 -19.12 7.31
N ARG A 140 -6.68 -19.82 6.83
CA ARG A 140 -5.87 -20.74 7.67
C ARG A 140 -5.19 -20.02 8.82
N ARG A 141 -4.77 -18.77 8.59
CA ARG A 141 -4.22 -17.86 9.61
C ARG A 141 -5.12 -16.64 9.64
N PRO A 142 -5.79 -16.38 10.75
CA PRO A 142 -6.65 -15.22 10.86
C PRO A 142 -5.82 -13.93 10.70
N LEU A 143 -6.41 -12.97 10.02
CA LEU A 143 -5.90 -11.60 9.93
C LEU A 143 -6.74 -10.73 10.86
N PRO A 144 -6.16 -9.65 11.39
CA PRO A 144 -6.91 -8.68 12.18
C PRO A 144 -8.12 -8.14 11.42
N VAL A 145 -9.22 -7.94 12.13
CA VAL A 145 -10.47 -7.41 11.58
C VAL A 145 -10.54 -5.90 11.80
N VAL A 146 -10.98 -5.18 10.78
CA VAL A 146 -11.32 -3.76 10.84
C VAL A 146 -12.76 -3.63 10.41
N TRP A 147 -13.63 -3.14 11.31
CA TRP A 147 -15.03 -2.87 10.97
C TRP A 147 -15.17 -1.54 10.26
N ILE A 148 -16.04 -1.51 9.27
CA ILE A 148 -16.40 -0.30 8.55
C ILE A 148 -17.89 -0.06 8.64
N GLU A 149 -18.28 1.21 8.52
CA GLU A 149 -19.68 1.60 8.47
C GLU A 149 -20.36 1.05 7.21
N ARG A 150 -21.68 0.89 7.30
CA ARG A 150 -22.50 0.42 6.15
C ARG A 150 -22.49 1.38 4.97
N THR A 151 -22.18 2.66 5.22
CA THR A 151 -22.06 3.72 4.21
C THR A 151 -20.83 3.57 3.32
N VAL A 152 -19.80 2.85 3.79
CA VAL A 152 -18.58 2.59 3.02
C VAL A 152 -18.80 1.37 2.14
N ASP A 153 -18.62 1.53 0.83
CA ASP A 153 -18.79 0.44 -0.14
C ASP A 153 -17.43 -0.03 -0.70
N PRO A 154 -16.92 -1.18 -0.23
CA PRO A 154 -15.63 -1.69 -0.66
C PRO A 154 -15.72 -2.34 -2.03
N HIS A 155 -15.00 -1.79 -3.02
CA HIS A 155 -14.87 -2.39 -4.35
C HIS A 155 -13.46 -2.92 -4.56
N VAL A 156 -13.33 -4.07 -5.21
CA VAL A 156 -12.03 -4.66 -5.53
C VAL A 156 -11.18 -3.67 -6.34
N GLY A 157 -9.96 -3.43 -5.90
CA GLY A 157 -9.03 -2.46 -6.48
C GLY A 157 -9.14 -1.04 -5.91
N SER A 158 -10.25 -0.67 -5.25
CA SER A 158 -10.39 0.66 -4.62
C SER A 158 -9.60 0.77 -3.33
N ILE A 159 -9.21 1.99 -2.97
CA ILE A 159 -8.61 2.33 -1.67
C ILE A 159 -9.72 2.82 -0.76
N LEU A 160 -9.80 2.28 0.45
CA LEU A 160 -10.76 2.72 1.45
C LEU A 160 -10.45 4.16 1.89
N GLY A 161 -11.31 5.10 1.47
CA GLY A 161 -11.11 6.53 1.69
C GLY A 161 -11.50 7.03 3.09
N ALA A 162 -12.23 6.24 3.89
CA ALA A 162 -12.66 6.64 5.22
C ALA A 162 -11.45 6.77 6.17
N ALA A 163 -11.36 7.89 6.88
CA ALA A 163 -10.17 8.24 7.68
C ALA A 163 -9.90 7.24 8.80
N GLU A 164 -10.94 6.75 9.46
CA GLU A 164 -10.82 5.83 10.60
C GLU A 164 -10.40 4.42 10.18
N PRO A 165 -11.08 3.73 9.24
CA PRO A 165 -10.64 2.44 8.74
C PRO A 165 -9.23 2.47 8.14
N ALA A 166 -8.89 3.52 7.41
CA ALA A 166 -7.56 3.67 6.84
C ALA A 166 -6.47 3.77 7.93
N ARG A 167 -6.75 4.47 9.03
CA ARG A 167 -5.83 4.52 10.19
C ARG A 167 -5.71 3.16 10.87
N ALA A 168 -6.82 2.46 11.10
CA ALA A 168 -6.81 1.13 11.69
C ALA A 168 -5.99 0.14 10.84
N ILE A 169 -6.18 0.14 9.53
CA ILE A 169 -5.40 -0.70 8.61
C ILE A 169 -3.91 -0.37 8.68
N ARG A 170 -3.53 0.92 8.67
CA ARG A 170 -2.12 1.32 8.82
C ARG A 170 -1.54 0.89 10.16
N THR A 171 -2.33 0.96 11.23
CA THR A 171 -1.90 0.46 12.54
C THR A 171 -1.65 -1.05 12.52
N VAL A 172 -2.55 -1.83 11.92
CA VAL A 172 -2.36 -3.28 11.71
C VAL A 172 -1.09 -3.56 10.89
N ALA A 173 -0.88 -2.80 9.81
CA ALA A 173 0.32 -2.94 8.99
C ALA A 173 1.60 -2.64 9.76
N ALA A 174 1.59 -1.58 10.59
CA ALA A 174 2.71 -1.22 11.47
C ALA A 174 2.98 -2.28 12.54
N ILE A 175 1.95 -2.82 13.19
CA ILE A 175 2.10 -3.95 14.14
C ILE A 175 2.74 -5.14 13.44
N ARG A 176 2.29 -5.46 12.23
CA ARG A 176 2.83 -6.57 11.46
C ARG A 176 4.29 -6.40 11.07
N ALA A 177 4.70 -5.18 10.75
CA ALA A 177 6.07 -4.84 10.38
C ALA A 177 7.01 -4.79 11.59
N ALA A 178 6.61 -4.08 12.67
CA ALA A 178 7.45 -3.82 13.84
C ALA A 178 7.39 -4.92 14.91
N ALA A 179 6.29 -5.66 14.98
CA ALA A 179 6.08 -6.71 15.98
C ALA A 179 5.52 -8.00 15.37
N PRO A 180 6.27 -8.69 14.49
CA PRO A 180 5.78 -9.88 13.77
C PRO A 180 5.35 -11.01 14.70
N GLY A 181 5.93 -11.13 15.91
CA GLY A 181 5.51 -12.10 16.92
C GLY A 181 4.19 -11.77 17.62
N LEU A 182 3.78 -10.49 17.63
CA LEU A 182 2.50 -10.05 18.19
C LEU A 182 1.37 -10.11 17.13
N SER A 183 1.71 -9.85 15.87
CA SER A 183 0.75 -9.75 14.76
C SER A 183 -0.24 -10.92 14.66
N PRO A 184 0.15 -12.20 14.80
CA PRO A 184 -0.77 -13.34 14.73
C PRO A 184 -1.81 -13.39 15.84
N ARG A 185 -1.56 -12.69 16.95
CA ARG A 185 -2.44 -12.62 18.13
C ARG A 185 -3.41 -11.44 18.10
N VAL A 186 -3.17 -10.47 17.22
CA VAL A 186 -4.10 -9.31 17.08
C VAL A 186 -5.37 -9.79 16.41
N TRP A 187 -6.47 -9.73 17.14
CA TRP A 187 -7.80 -10.05 16.63
C TRP A 187 -8.38 -8.88 15.85
N TYR A 188 -8.37 -7.67 16.45
CA TYR A 188 -8.80 -6.46 15.75
C TYR A 188 -8.09 -5.22 16.30
N VAL A 189 -8.22 -4.13 15.56
CA VAL A 189 -7.81 -2.79 15.99
C VAL A 189 -9.05 -1.90 15.99
N LYS A 190 -9.30 -1.26 17.13
CA LYS A 190 -10.33 -0.23 17.26
C LYS A 190 -9.70 1.16 17.30
N MET A 191 -10.38 2.11 16.73
CA MET A 191 -10.01 3.53 16.77
C MET A 191 -10.94 4.23 17.74
N GLY A 192 -10.38 4.99 18.65
CA GLY A 192 -11.09 5.85 19.57
C GLY A 192 -11.08 7.30 19.14
N GLU A 193 -11.62 8.16 19.98
CA GLU A 193 -11.64 9.61 19.77
C GLU A 193 -10.23 10.17 19.56
N GLY A 194 -10.13 11.21 18.76
CA GLY A 194 -8.85 11.83 18.42
C GLY A 194 -7.86 10.93 17.65
N GLY A 195 -8.31 9.75 17.17
CA GLY A 195 -7.49 8.82 16.41
C GLY A 195 -6.60 7.91 17.26
N ALA A 196 -6.95 7.73 18.54
CA ALA A 196 -6.30 6.78 19.42
C ALA A 196 -6.55 5.35 18.96
N ALA A 197 -5.48 4.54 18.84
CA ALA A 197 -5.56 3.16 18.43
C ALA A 197 -5.43 2.22 19.63
N THR A 198 -6.26 1.17 19.67
CA THR A 198 -6.15 0.05 20.61
C THR A 198 -6.15 -1.25 19.83
N ALA A 199 -5.11 -2.06 20.00
CA ALA A 199 -5.05 -3.40 19.46
C ALA A 199 -5.58 -4.40 20.49
N VAL A 200 -6.55 -5.21 20.10
CA VAL A 200 -7.16 -6.24 20.94
C VAL A 200 -6.65 -7.61 20.48
N LEU A 201 -6.10 -8.36 21.42
CA LEU A 201 -5.56 -9.68 21.15
C LEU A 201 -6.65 -10.76 21.18
N ASP A 202 -6.30 -11.97 20.77
CA ASP A 202 -7.18 -13.14 20.71
C ASP A 202 -7.67 -13.60 22.12
N ASP A 203 -6.91 -13.30 23.17
CA ASP A 203 -7.25 -13.51 24.58
C ASP A 203 -8.01 -12.33 25.20
N ARG A 204 -8.47 -11.38 24.39
CA ARG A 204 -9.12 -10.13 24.78
C ARG A 204 -8.23 -9.12 25.51
N PHE A 205 -6.96 -9.38 25.63
CA PHE A 205 -5.99 -8.42 26.18
C PHE A 205 -5.91 -7.19 25.28
N GLU A 206 -5.96 -6.00 25.87
CA GLU A 206 -5.87 -4.74 25.14
C GLU A 206 -4.47 -4.12 25.19
N ILE A 207 -3.98 -3.67 24.05
CA ILE A 207 -2.80 -2.82 23.94
C ILE A 207 -3.27 -1.46 23.52
N ARG A 208 -3.31 -0.50 24.45
CA ARG A 208 -3.71 0.87 24.22
C ARG A 208 -2.51 1.65 23.69
N LEU A 209 -2.48 1.89 22.38
CA LEU A 209 -1.37 2.56 21.70
C LEU A 209 -1.51 4.08 21.72
N GLY A 210 -2.71 4.60 21.99
CA GLY A 210 -2.99 6.03 21.86
C GLY A 210 -2.84 6.50 20.41
N LYS A 211 -2.39 7.73 20.22
CA LYS A 211 -2.09 8.25 18.88
C LYS A 211 -1.01 7.40 18.21
N THR A 212 -1.03 7.36 16.88
CA THR A 212 -0.20 6.44 16.08
C THR A 212 1.23 6.93 15.81
N GLU A 213 1.65 8.02 16.46
CA GLU A 213 3.05 8.46 16.48
C GLU A 213 3.89 7.45 17.27
N ASP A 214 5.14 7.28 16.87
CA ASP A 214 6.15 6.41 17.52
C ASP A 214 5.70 4.95 17.72
N LEU A 215 4.82 4.45 16.85
CA LEU A 215 4.33 3.08 16.91
C LEU A 215 5.43 2.01 17.11
N PRO A 216 6.60 2.08 16.42
CA PRO A 216 7.67 1.09 16.64
C PRO A 216 8.15 1.04 18.09
N LEU A 217 8.32 2.18 18.74
CA LEU A 217 8.73 2.27 20.16
C LEU A 217 7.63 1.71 21.08
N LYS A 218 6.39 2.16 20.89
CA LYS A 218 5.23 1.68 21.66
C LYS A 218 5.06 0.16 21.55
N LEU A 219 5.23 -0.39 20.36
CA LEU A 219 5.16 -1.84 20.15
C LEU A 219 6.33 -2.59 20.77
N ALA A 220 7.54 -2.01 20.79
CA ALA A 220 8.68 -2.58 21.48
C ALA A 220 8.45 -2.63 23.00
N VAL A 221 7.94 -1.53 23.58
CA VAL A 221 7.56 -1.48 25.01
C VAL A 221 6.46 -2.48 25.32
N SER A 222 5.38 -2.52 24.51
CA SER A 222 4.28 -3.49 24.67
C SER A 222 4.79 -4.93 24.71
N ARG A 223 5.69 -5.30 23.79
CA ARG A 223 6.29 -6.64 23.76
C ARG A 223 7.07 -6.97 25.03
N HIS A 224 7.84 -6.01 25.53
CA HIS A 224 8.63 -6.18 26.75
C HIS A 224 7.71 -6.39 27.95
N VAL A 225 6.72 -5.52 28.14
CA VAL A 225 5.73 -5.62 29.22
C VAL A 225 4.97 -6.95 29.15
N LEU A 226 4.45 -7.33 27.97
CA LEU A 226 3.77 -8.61 27.78
C LEU A 226 4.64 -9.82 28.10
N ALA A 227 5.94 -9.77 27.79
CA ALA A 227 6.87 -10.83 28.13
C ALA A 227 7.10 -10.93 29.63
N THR A 228 7.12 -9.81 30.34
CA THR A 228 7.24 -9.74 31.80
C THR A 228 5.99 -10.29 32.50
N LEU A 229 4.81 -9.78 32.14
CA LEU A 229 3.53 -10.27 32.68
C LEU A 229 3.36 -11.79 32.54
N ARG A 230 3.73 -12.34 31.37
CA ARG A 230 3.69 -13.80 31.18
C ARG A 230 4.67 -14.59 32.08
N ARG A 231 5.82 -14.02 32.36
CA ARG A 231 6.79 -14.67 33.26
C ARG A 231 6.36 -14.65 34.73
N GLU A 232 5.70 -13.54 35.11
CA GLU A 232 5.23 -13.31 36.47
C GLU A 232 3.88 -13.95 36.76
N GLY A 233 3.16 -14.35 35.69
CA GLY A 233 1.83 -14.95 35.81
C GLY A 233 0.75 -13.94 36.17
N ASP A 234 0.99 -12.65 35.90
CA ASP A 234 0.05 -11.56 36.21
C ASP A 234 -1.19 -11.60 35.34
N ALA A 235 -2.35 -11.42 35.98
CA ALA A 235 -3.65 -11.42 35.37
C ALA A 235 -4.06 -9.99 34.89
N ALA A 236 -3.21 -9.38 34.07
CA ALA A 236 -3.51 -8.08 33.49
C ALA A 236 -4.51 -8.19 32.35
N ALA A 237 -5.42 -7.21 32.24
CA ALA A 237 -6.39 -7.10 31.14
C ALA A 237 -5.93 -6.16 30.02
N TYR A 238 -5.10 -5.18 30.35
CA TYR A 238 -4.55 -4.27 29.34
C TYR A 238 -3.17 -3.74 29.69
N VAL A 239 -2.46 -3.26 28.67
CA VAL A 239 -1.31 -2.38 28.81
C VAL A 239 -1.56 -1.10 28.04
N ASP A 240 -1.36 0.04 28.68
CA ASP A 240 -1.39 1.35 28.06
C ASP A 240 0.04 1.81 27.80
N VAL A 241 0.38 2.00 26.54
CA VAL A 241 1.66 2.51 26.05
C VAL A 241 1.46 3.78 25.23
N SER A 242 0.37 4.51 25.45
CA SER A 242 0.14 5.81 24.81
C SER A 242 1.31 6.76 25.09
N VAL A 243 1.90 6.68 26.28
CA VAL A 243 3.15 7.33 26.67
C VAL A 243 4.19 6.22 26.91
N PRO A 244 5.06 5.91 25.95
CA PRO A 244 5.91 4.72 26.00
C PRO A 244 6.95 4.74 27.14
N GLU A 245 7.29 5.94 27.67
CA GLU A 245 8.20 6.11 28.82
C GLU A 245 7.54 5.74 30.17
N ARG A 246 6.20 5.66 30.21
CA ARG A 246 5.42 5.35 31.40
C ARG A 246 4.29 4.37 31.08
N PRO A 247 4.61 3.11 30.74
CA PRO A 247 3.60 2.11 30.47
C PRO A 247 2.78 1.82 31.73
N VAL A 248 1.47 1.70 31.57
CA VAL A 248 0.54 1.37 32.65
C VAL A 248 -0.10 0.02 32.38
N VAL A 249 -0.19 -0.83 33.37
CA VAL A 249 -0.86 -2.13 33.32
C VAL A 249 -2.07 -2.10 34.23
N GLY A 250 -3.19 -2.68 33.79
CA GLY A 250 -4.41 -2.74 34.59
C GLY A 250 -5.12 -4.08 34.47
N GLU A 251 -5.85 -4.43 35.53
CA GLU A 251 -6.57 -5.71 35.67
C GLU A 251 -8.01 -5.64 35.16
N SER A 252 -8.59 -4.44 35.00
CA SER A 252 -9.98 -4.23 34.53
C SER A 252 -10.02 -3.53 33.18
N LEU A 253 -10.92 -3.99 32.30
CA LEU A 253 -11.21 -3.33 31.02
C LEU A 253 -12.20 -2.17 31.18
N GLU A 254 -12.85 -2.02 32.34
CA GLU A 254 -13.79 -0.94 32.59
C GLU A 254 -13.06 0.39 32.61
N SER A 255 -13.37 1.21 31.65
CA SER A 255 -13.02 2.64 31.68
C SER A 255 -13.67 3.23 32.92
N GLN A 256 -12.88 3.82 33.80
CA GLN A 256 -13.39 4.65 34.89
C GLN A 256 -14.11 5.88 34.29
N VAL A 257 -15.32 5.71 33.87
CA VAL A 257 -16.35 6.75 33.84
C VAL A 257 -17.36 6.32 34.90
N GLU A 258 -17.01 6.60 36.15
CA GLU A 258 -18.08 6.78 37.11
C GLU A 258 -18.94 7.95 36.63
N PRO A 259 -20.22 7.72 36.34
CA PRO A 259 -21.13 8.85 36.26
C PRO A 259 -21.18 9.43 37.66
N GLU A 260 -20.73 10.66 37.86
CA GLU A 260 -21.10 11.43 39.05
C GLU A 260 -22.63 11.37 39.16
N THR A 261 -23.09 10.48 40.03
CA THR A 261 -24.47 10.47 40.49
C THR A 261 -24.59 11.64 41.45
N SER A 262 -24.88 12.82 40.88
CA SER A 262 -25.41 13.94 41.65
C SER A 262 -26.77 13.50 42.19
N GLU A 263 -26.78 12.99 43.42
CA GLU A 263 -27.98 12.85 44.22
C GLU A 263 -28.66 14.22 44.30
N PRO A 264 -29.91 14.36 43.95
CA PRO A 264 -30.67 15.55 44.30
C PRO A 264 -30.90 15.51 45.80
N GLN A 265 -30.22 16.36 46.58
CA GLN A 265 -30.58 16.67 47.94
C GLN A 265 -32.00 17.23 47.95
N ASN A 266 -32.95 16.37 48.25
CA ASN A 266 -34.29 16.73 48.62
C ASN A 266 -34.26 17.36 50.02
N ALA A 267 -34.14 18.68 50.07
CA ALA A 267 -34.46 19.46 51.26
C ALA A 267 -35.97 19.45 51.51
N LEU A 268 -36.39 18.49 52.27
CA LEU A 268 -37.65 18.60 53.04
C LEU A 268 -37.45 19.71 54.07
N THR A 269 -38.15 20.83 53.91
CA THR A 269 -38.51 21.71 55.04
C THR A 269 -39.97 21.86 55.03
N ALA A 270 -40.53 21.32 56.10
CA ALA A 270 -41.90 21.52 56.54
C ALA A 270 -42.21 22.98 56.93
N GLN A 271 -43.34 23.52 56.57
CA GLN A 271 -44.37 24.07 57.38
C GLN A 271 -45.53 24.61 56.52
#